data_6fd8e386c36e63918ca4b07a0cadcb54
#
_entry.id   6fd8e386c36e63918ca4b07a0cadcb54
#
_cell.length_a   1.000
_cell.length_b   1.000
_cell.length_c   1.000
_cell.angle_alpha   90.00
_cell.angle_beta   90.00
_cell.angle_gamma   90.00
#
_symmetry.space_group_name_H-M   'P 1'
#
loop_
_entity.id
_entity.type
_entity.pdbx_description
1 polymer ?
#
loop_
_entity_poly.entity_id
_entity_poly.type
_entity_poly.pdbx_seq_one_letter_code
_entity_poly.pdbx_strand_id
1 'polypeptide(L)'
;MKNFFVRFWWLFPVLFIASLLISAYFDSMWPIFFVISVPLTFVALTFSWILLLIFKKWWRFLLSFILGALTVTYFVYLLMTAIEQAFNPGPDNFGKEHPIPAHLEYSIPLDEREELSFPIDSTAQDTWLQIWNDFQGGMYMYDFYHPAIERGEIFLRCYEATENIPLSEERISAASRVRISSTTSFSKVVEKQNFIIYPGDWGDYYAARIEVWHKDAKSGEERKLMEKIYRVEGWQR
;
A
#
# COMPACT_ATOMS: atom_id res chain seq x y z
N MET A 1 -34.25 -24.67 34.04
CA MET A 1 -33.02 -23.95 33.62
C MET A 1 -31.75 -24.48 34.23
N LYS A 2 -31.64 -24.65 35.59
CA LYS A 2 -30.42 -25.13 36.25
C LYS A 2 -29.84 -26.43 35.65
N ASN A 3 -30.69 -27.45 35.41
CA ASN A 3 -30.27 -28.73 34.88
C ASN A 3 -29.75 -28.66 33.42
N PHE A 4 -30.28 -27.73 32.63
CA PHE A 4 -29.84 -27.52 31.26
C PHE A 4 -28.39 -27.00 31.20
N PHE A 5 -28.07 -25.91 31.88
CA PHE A 5 -26.72 -25.34 31.90
C PHE A 5 -25.66 -26.27 32.49
N VAL A 6 -26.03 -27.01 33.56
CA VAL A 6 -25.12 -27.99 34.18
C VAL A 6 -24.87 -29.19 33.25
N ARG A 7 -25.87 -29.58 32.44
CA ARG A 7 -25.73 -30.69 31.49
C ARG A 7 -24.97 -30.35 30.22
N PHE A 8 -25.20 -29.12 29.70
CA PHE A 8 -24.67 -28.65 28.41
C PHE A 8 -23.54 -27.62 28.57
N TRP A 9 -22.80 -27.63 29.69
CA TRP A 9 -21.72 -26.70 29.96
C TRP A 9 -20.64 -26.67 28.88
N TRP A 10 -20.39 -27.77 28.20
CA TRP A 10 -19.43 -27.92 27.10
C TRP A 10 -19.88 -27.27 25.79
N LEU A 11 -21.17 -26.99 25.65
CA LEU A 11 -21.73 -26.44 24.40
C LEU A 11 -21.19 -25.04 24.12
N PHE A 12 -21.02 -24.23 25.15
CA PHE A 12 -20.56 -22.84 24.99
C PHE A 12 -19.11 -22.73 24.47
N PRO A 13 -18.13 -23.46 25.02
CA PRO A 13 -16.79 -23.53 24.45
C PRO A 13 -16.78 -24.05 23.00
N VAL A 14 -17.59 -25.08 22.71
CA VAL A 14 -17.68 -25.64 21.34
C VAL A 14 -18.27 -24.63 20.37
N LEU A 15 -19.33 -23.93 20.74
CA LEU A 15 -19.91 -22.87 19.91
C LEU A 15 -18.92 -21.71 19.67
N PHE A 16 -18.14 -21.38 20.69
CA PHE A 16 -17.10 -20.36 20.56
C PHE A 16 -16.02 -20.78 19.54
N ILE A 17 -15.50 -22.01 19.68
CA ILE A 17 -14.53 -22.58 18.72
C ILE A 17 -15.13 -22.64 17.31
N ALA A 18 -16.36 -23.15 17.18
CA ALA A 18 -17.04 -23.24 15.89
C ALA A 18 -17.22 -21.87 15.23
N SER A 19 -17.57 -20.83 15.99
CA SER A 19 -17.71 -19.47 15.46
C SER A 19 -16.38 -18.91 14.95
N LEU A 20 -15.26 -19.20 15.61
CA LEU A 20 -13.92 -18.82 15.16
C LEU A 20 -13.52 -19.55 13.88
N LEU A 21 -13.76 -20.87 13.80
CA LEU A 21 -13.45 -21.65 12.60
C LEU A 21 -14.28 -21.23 11.40
N ILE A 22 -15.56 -20.97 11.61
CA ILE A 22 -16.45 -20.45 10.53
C ILE A 22 -15.96 -19.08 10.08
N SER A 23 -15.62 -18.19 11.00
CA SER A 23 -15.07 -16.87 10.67
C SER A 23 -13.77 -16.95 9.86
N ALA A 24 -12.89 -17.91 10.16
CA ALA A 24 -11.64 -18.13 9.43
C ALA A 24 -11.85 -18.74 8.04
N TYR A 25 -12.92 -19.49 7.83
CA TYR A 25 -13.20 -20.15 6.55
C TYR A 25 -13.86 -19.22 5.51
N PHE A 26 -14.69 -18.26 5.96
CA PHE A 26 -15.42 -17.35 5.05
C PHE A 26 -14.70 -16.01 4.89
N ASP A 27 -13.69 -15.96 4.03
CA ASP A 27 -12.81 -14.81 3.81
C ASP A 27 -13.56 -13.50 3.46
N SER A 28 -14.57 -13.57 2.60
CA SER A 28 -15.33 -12.40 2.15
C SER A 28 -16.29 -11.82 3.20
N MET A 29 -16.78 -12.64 4.14
CA MET A 29 -17.68 -12.24 5.23
C MET A 29 -16.97 -12.11 6.57
N TRP A 30 -15.68 -12.33 6.62
CA TRP A 30 -14.83 -12.31 7.78
C TRP A 30 -15.04 -11.10 8.72
N PRO A 31 -15.05 -9.84 8.26
CA PRO A 31 -15.18 -8.70 9.16
C PRO A 31 -16.53 -8.69 9.90
N ILE A 32 -17.63 -9.01 9.21
CA ILE A 32 -18.98 -8.94 9.79
C ILE A 32 -19.20 -10.09 10.77
N PHE A 33 -18.85 -11.31 10.37
CA PHE A 33 -18.97 -12.48 11.22
C PHE A 33 -18.11 -12.36 12.48
N PHE A 34 -16.90 -11.86 12.33
CA PHE A 34 -15.97 -11.66 13.43
C PHE A 34 -16.48 -10.63 14.44
N VAL A 35 -16.92 -9.46 14.00
CA VAL A 35 -17.38 -8.37 14.86
C VAL A 35 -18.64 -8.77 15.65
N ILE A 36 -19.50 -9.63 15.12
CA ILE A 36 -20.76 -10.01 15.78
C ILE A 36 -20.63 -11.33 16.55
N SER A 37 -20.11 -12.38 15.92
CA SER A 37 -20.16 -13.74 16.48
C SER A 37 -19.20 -13.95 17.66
N VAL A 38 -17.99 -13.38 17.57
CA VAL A 38 -16.96 -13.57 18.61
C VAL A 38 -17.34 -12.89 19.94
N PRO A 39 -17.74 -11.61 19.98
CA PRO A 39 -18.22 -11.00 21.22
C PRO A 39 -19.44 -11.70 21.80
N LEU A 40 -20.42 -12.09 20.97
CA LEU A 40 -21.62 -12.77 21.44
C LEU A 40 -21.31 -14.11 22.11
N THR A 41 -20.46 -14.92 21.48
CA THR A 41 -20.07 -16.22 22.04
C THR A 41 -19.16 -16.07 23.25
N PHE A 42 -18.32 -15.05 23.32
CA PHE A 42 -17.52 -14.73 24.50
C PHE A 42 -18.39 -14.33 25.70
N VAL A 43 -19.42 -13.51 25.51
CA VAL A 43 -20.41 -13.17 26.55
C VAL A 43 -21.14 -14.44 27.03
N ALA A 44 -21.56 -15.30 26.10
CA ALA A 44 -22.21 -16.57 26.48
C ALA A 44 -21.28 -17.50 27.27
N LEU A 45 -20.00 -17.57 26.95
CA LEU A 45 -18.98 -18.33 27.66
C LEU A 45 -18.77 -17.80 29.09
N THR A 46 -18.60 -16.48 29.25
CA THR A 46 -18.44 -15.84 30.57
C THR A 46 -19.66 -16.04 31.45
N PHE A 47 -20.85 -15.91 30.88
CA PHE A 47 -22.09 -16.19 31.59
C PHE A 47 -22.17 -17.66 32.06
N SER A 48 -21.78 -18.60 31.20
CA SER A 48 -21.69 -20.04 31.58
C SER A 48 -20.74 -20.27 32.75
N TRP A 49 -19.57 -19.61 32.77
CA TRP A 49 -18.61 -19.70 33.87
C TRP A 49 -19.19 -19.21 35.20
N ILE A 50 -19.88 -18.08 35.20
CA ILE A 50 -20.54 -17.53 36.37
C ILE A 50 -21.57 -18.53 36.91
N LEU A 51 -22.39 -19.11 36.04
CA LEU A 51 -23.38 -20.13 36.49
C LEU A 51 -22.75 -21.39 37.06
N LEU A 52 -21.65 -21.87 36.49
CA LEU A 52 -20.92 -23.04 37.00
C LEU A 52 -20.33 -22.77 38.40
N LEU A 53 -19.85 -21.55 38.66
CA LEU A 53 -19.38 -21.12 39.99
C LEU A 53 -20.54 -21.06 41.00
N ILE A 54 -21.65 -20.41 40.63
CA ILE A 54 -22.85 -20.32 41.51
C ILE A 54 -23.35 -21.73 41.90
N PHE A 55 -23.33 -22.67 40.94
CA PHE A 55 -23.79 -24.05 41.21
C PHE A 55 -22.72 -24.94 41.83
N LYS A 56 -21.58 -24.35 42.24
CA LYS A 56 -20.46 -25.07 42.90
C LYS A 56 -19.95 -26.27 42.08
N LYS A 57 -19.93 -26.14 40.73
CA LYS A 57 -19.41 -27.17 39.81
C LYS A 57 -17.97 -26.85 39.41
N TRP A 58 -17.09 -26.70 40.38
CA TRP A 58 -15.71 -26.26 40.27
C TRP A 58 -14.90 -27.02 39.20
N TRP A 59 -15.04 -28.32 39.13
CA TRP A 59 -14.29 -29.13 38.16
C TRP A 59 -14.71 -28.82 36.69
N ARG A 60 -16.01 -28.64 36.45
CA ARG A 60 -16.53 -28.27 35.14
C ARG A 60 -16.18 -26.82 34.78
N PHE A 61 -16.20 -25.95 35.78
CA PHE A 61 -15.72 -24.56 35.58
C PHE A 61 -14.25 -24.56 35.18
N LEU A 62 -13.39 -25.27 35.90
CA LEU A 62 -11.95 -25.32 35.61
C LEU A 62 -11.66 -25.83 34.18
N LEU A 63 -12.30 -26.94 33.78
CA LEU A 63 -12.16 -27.47 32.42
C LEU A 63 -12.64 -26.48 31.35
N SER A 64 -13.80 -25.86 31.55
CA SER A 64 -14.33 -24.87 30.61
C SER A 64 -13.46 -23.63 30.55
N PHE A 65 -12.90 -23.20 31.67
CA PHE A 65 -11.98 -22.06 31.75
C PHE A 65 -10.68 -22.35 31.03
N ILE A 66 -10.04 -23.49 31.24
CA ILE A 66 -8.81 -23.88 30.56
C ILE A 66 -9.05 -23.95 29.04
N LEU A 67 -10.14 -24.60 28.61
CA LEU A 67 -10.46 -24.70 27.20
C LEU A 67 -10.69 -23.34 26.58
N GLY A 68 -11.44 -22.46 27.26
CA GLY A 68 -11.66 -21.07 26.79
C GLY A 68 -10.37 -20.26 26.73
N ALA A 69 -9.51 -20.37 27.74
CA ALA A 69 -8.21 -19.68 27.76
C ALA A 69 -7.31 -20.14 26.62
N LEU A 70 -7.21 -21.44 26.38
CA LEU A 70 -6.44 -21.98 25.23
C LEU A 70 -6.99 -21.48 23.90
N THR A 71 -8.32 -21.44 23.75
CA THR A 71 -8.94 -20.94 22.52
C THR A 71 -8.66 -19.44 22.29
N VAL A 72 -8.76 -18.62 23.33
CA VAL A 72 -8.45 -17.19 23.24
C VAL A 72 -6.96 -16.98 22.91
N THR A 73 -6.06 -17.72 23.55
CA THR A 73 -4.62 -17.64 23.27
C THR A 73 -4.31 -18.00 21.82
N TYR A 74 -4.90 -19.10 21.31
CA TYR A 74 -4.73 -19.51 19.93
C TYR A 74 -5.28 -18.45 18.95
N PHE A 75 -6.42 -17.88 19.28
CA PHE A 75 -7.01 -16.81 18.46
C PHE A 75 -6.14 -15.55 18.43
N VAL A 76 -5.61 -15.11 19.57
CA VAL A 76 -4.68 -13.99 19.64
C VAL A 76 -3.42 -14.27 18.81
N TYR A 77 -2.91 -15.49 18.88
CA TYR A 77 -1.80 -15.91 18.03
C TYR A 77 -2.12 -15.79 16.52
N LEU A 78 -3.28 -16.30 16.08
CA LEU A 78 -3.71 -16.17 14.69
C LEU A 78 -3.91 -14.70 14.26
N LEU A 79 -4.46 -13.89 15.14
CA LEU A 79 -4.64 -12.46 14.87
C LEU A 79 -3.29 -11.76 14.72
N MET A 80 -2.34 -12.05 15.60
CA MET A 80 -0.99 -11.46 15.51
C MET A 80 -0.26 -11.89 14.26
N THR A 81 -0.35 -13.18 13.87
CA THR A 81 0.25 -13.64 12.60
C THR A 81 -0.41 -13.01 11.38
N ALA A 82 -1.73 -12.82 11.38
CA ALA A 82 -2.44 -12.14 10.30
C ALA A 82 -2.06 -10.65 10.21
N ILE A 83 -1.92 -9.98 11.36
CA ILE A 83 -1.42 -8.60 11.43
C ILE A 83 0.01 -8.53 10.90
N GLU A 84 0.90 -9.42 11.34
CA GLU A 84 2.27 -9.46 10.88
C GLU A 84 2.35 -9.64 9.35
N GLN A 85 1.58 -10.58 8.78
CA GLN A 85 1.50 -10.78 7.33
C GLN A 85 0.92 -9.58 6.57
N ALA A 86 -0.03 -8.87 7.17
CA ALA A 86 -0.61 -7.68 6.55
C ALA A 86 0.34 -6.47 6.55
N PHE A 87 1.18 -6.35 7.59
CA PHE A 87 2.14 -5.25 7.73
C PHE A 87 3.54 -5.58 7.23
N ASN A 88 3.86 -6.86 7.07
CA ASN A 88 5.14 -7.33 6.53
C ASN A 88 4.87 -8.46 5.52
N PRO A 89 4.41 -8.14 4.31
CA PRO A 89 4.04 -9.11 3.28
C PRO A 89 5.22 -9.94 2.76
N GLY A 90 6.42 -9.73 3.29
CA GLY A 90 7.67 -10.32 2.84
C GLY A 90 8.40 -9.43 1.83
N PRO A 91 9.61 -9.82 1.42
CA PRO A 91 10.41 -9.05 0.48
C PRO A 91 9.72 -9.00 -0.88
N ASP A 92 9.68 -7.82 -1.47
CA ASP A 92 9.30 -7.61 -2.86
C ASP A 92 10.56 -7.70 -3.74
N ASN A 93 10.74 -8.81 -4.42
CA ASN A 93 11.91 -9.07 -5.24
C ASN A 93 11.89 -8.40 -6.62
N PHE A 94 10.94 -7.51 -6.90
CA PHE A 94 10.78 -6.90 -8.21
C PHE A 94 12.08 -6.32 -8.78
N GLY A 95 12.85 -5.58 -7.98
CA GLY A 95 14.14 -5.01 -8.42
C GLY A 95 15.20 -6.07 -8.74
N LYS A 96 15.21 -7.20 -8.03
CA LYS A 96 16.11 -8.32 -8.30
C LYS A 96 15.74 -9.10 -9.55
N GLU A 97 14.44 -9.19 -9.84
CA GLU A 97 13.89 -9.86 -11.04
C GLU A 97 14.11 -9.03 -12.31
N HIS A 98 14.22 -7.70 -12.17
CA HIS A 98 14.42 -6.74 -13.28
C HIS A 98 15.75 -5.97 -13.12
N PRO A 99 16.91 -6.63 -13.16
CA PRO A 99 18.20 -5.98 -13.00
C PRO A 99 18.46 -5.00 -14.17
N ILE A 100 19.11 -3.88 -13.87
CA ILE A 100 19.44 -2.87 -14.89
C ILE A 100 20.46 -3.44 -15.87
N PRO A 101 20.15 -3.52 -17.18
CA PRO A 101 21.11 -3.96 -18.18
C PRO A 101 22.31 -3.02 -18.25
N ALA A 102 23.50 -3.57 -18.39
CA ALA A 102 24.77 -2.81 -18.41
C ALA A 102 24.87 -1.79 -19.55
N HIS A 103 24.11 -1.96 -20.63
CA HIS A 103 24.11 -1.06 -21.79
C HIS A 103 23.03 0.03 -21.70
N LEU A 104 22.17 -0.01 -20.68
CA LEU A 104 21.08 0.95 -20.53
C LEU A 104 21.58 2.23 -19.87
N GLU A 105 21.45 3.35 -20.57
CA GLU A 105 21.74 4.67 -20.02
C GLU A 105 20.58 5.13 -19.13
N TYR A 106 20.90 5.57 -17.92
CA TYR A 106 19.93 6.07 -16.96
C TYR A 106 20.48 7.26 -16.16
N SER A 107 19.58 8.06 -15.63
CA SER A 107 19.88 9.09 -14.64
C SER A 107 19.63 8.56 -13.21
N ILE A 108 20.21 9.23 -12.24
CA ILE A 108 19.98 8.97 -10.81
C ILE A 108 19.15 10.13 -10.26
N PRO A 109 18.08 9.86 -9.49
CA PRO A 109 17.38 10.91 -8.76
C PRO A 109 18.35 11.63 -7.82
N LEU A 110 18.18 12.95 -7.66
CA LEU A 110 19.01 13.75 -6.77
C LEU A 110 18.44 13.76 -5.34
N ASP A 111 19.31 13.81 -4.33
CA ASP A 111 18.90 13.76 -2.91
C ASP A 111 18.42 15.11 -2.38
N GLU A 112 19.00 16.20 -2.85
CA GLU A 112 18.64 17.55 -2.41
C GLU A 112 18.02 18.34 -3.57
N ARG A 113 16.88 18.96 -3.28
CA ARG A 113 16.20 19.85 -4.22
C ARG A 113 16.85 21.21 -4.21
N GLU A 114 18.03 21.29 -4.80
CA GLU A 114 18.65 22.58 -5.08
C GLU A 114 17.88 23.30 -6.21
N GLU A 115 17.73 24.63 -6.11
CA GLU A 115 17.37 25.42 -7.26
C GLU A 115 18.49 25.27 -8.30
N LEU A 116 18.32 24.32 -9.20
CA LEU A 116 19.22 24.20 -10.32
C LEU A 116 19.21 25.54 -11.04
N SER A 117 20.28 26.28 -10.88
CA SER A 117 20.55 27.48 -11.69
C SER A 117 20.83 27.03 -13.12
N PHE A 118 19.76 26.64 -13.83
CA PHE A 118 19.88 26.50 -15.26
C PHE A 118 20.22 27.89 -15.81
N PRO A 119 21.21 27.99 -16.67
CA PRO A 119 21.25 29.12 -17.58
C PRO A 119 19.93 29.01 -18.35
N ILE A 120 18.94 29.79 -17.92
CA ILE A 120 17.71 29.99 -18.69
C ILE A 120 18.16 30.80 -19.89
N ASP A 121 18.80 30.12 -20.84
CA ASP A 121 18.88 30.63 -22.18
C ASP A 121 17.45 30.56 -22.70
N SER A 122 16.83 31.72 -22.85
CA SER A 122 15.46 31.87 -23.34
C SER A 122 15.26 31.25 -24.74
N THR A 123 16.30 30.71 -25.31
CA THR A 123 16.35 29.95 -26.57
C THR A 123 16.30 28.42 -26.38
N ALA A 124 16.35 27.90 -25.14
CA ALA A 124 16.23 26.48 -24.90
C ALA A 124 14.82 26.00 -25.33
N GLN A 125 14.76 25.21 -26.37
CA GLN A 125 13.52 24.64 -26.90
C GLN A 125 13.26 23.24 -26.34
N ASP A 126 14.16 22.70 -25.50
CA ASP A 126 14.12 21.34 -25.06
C ASP A 126 13.39 21.19 -23.71
N THR A 127 12.58 20.15 -23.62
CA THR A 127 11.98 19.74 -22.38
C THR A 127 13.00 19.06 -21.48
N TRP A 128 12.87 19.26 -20.17
CA TRP A 128 13.72 18.61 -19.18
C TRP A 128 12.92 18.09 -18.00
N LEU A 129 13.20 16.86 -17.59
CA LEU A 129 12.66 16.23 -16.39
C LEU A 129 13.79 16.00 -15.39
N GLN A 130 13.60 16.46 -14.16
CA GLN A 130 14.45 16.14 -13.02
C GLN A 130 13.62 15.44 -11.95
N ILE A 131 14.12 14.27 -11.48
CA ILE A 131 13.54 13.53 -10.38
C ILE A 131 14.41 13.74 -9.13
N TRP A 132 13.76 13.87 -8.00
CA TRP A 132 14.36 14.05 -6.68
C TRP A 132 13.91 12.93 -5.76
N ASN A 133 14.83 12.41 -4.94
CA ASN A 133 14.47 11.55 -3.82
C ASN A 133 13.70 12.37 -2.79
N ASP A 134 12.70 11.75 -2.17
CA ASP A 134 12.04 12.30 -1.00
C ASP A 134 12.61 11.66 0.27
N PHE A 135 11.99 11.87 1.41
CA PHE A 135 12.50 11.44 2.73
C PHE A 135 12.62 9.91 2.89
N GLN A 136 12.09 9.13 1.97
CA GLN A 136 12.04 7.66 2.05
C GLN A 136 12.23 7.04 0.66
N GLY A 137 12.91 5.89 0.59
CA GLY A 137 13.06 5.11 -0.63
C GLY A 137 11.73 4.81 -1.32
N GLY A 138 11.72 4.81 -2.65
CA GLY A 138 10.51 4.64 -3.45
C GLY A 138 9.58 5.85 -3.52
N MET A 139 9.89 6.92 -2.80
CA MET A 139 9.16 8.19 -2.85
C MET A 139 9.96 9.23 -3.61
N TYR A 140 9.31 9.89 -4.56
CA TYR A 140 9.98 10.81 -5.47
C TYR A 140 9.17 12.09 -5.66
N MET A 141 9.88 13.18 -5.94
CA MET A 141 9.33 14.44 -6.45
C MET A 141 9.88 14.72 -7.84
N TYR A 142 9.23 15.60 -8.61
CA TYR A 142 9.76 16.00 -9.89
C TYR A 142 9.64 17.49 -10.14
N ASP A 143 10.58 17.97 -10.96
CA ASP A 143 10.52 19.27 -11.62
C ASP A 143 10.51 19.02 -13.13
N PHE A 144 9.58 19.65 -13.83
CA PHE A 144 9.48 19.57 -15.27
C PHE A 144 9.61 20.95 -15.90
N TYR A 145 10.55 21.07 -16.80
CA TYR A 145 10.82 22.30 -17.56
C TYR A 145 10.35 22.11 -19.00
N HIS A 146 9.64 23.09 -19.52
CA HIS A 146 9.02 22.97 -20.83
C HIS A 146 8.96 24.32 -21.57
N PRO A 147 9.00 24.32 -22.92
CA PRO A 147 8.70 25.49 -23.72
C PRO A 147 7.23 25.88 -23.63
N ALA A 148 6.77 26.76 -24.52
CA ALA A 148 5.36 27.13 -24.59
C ALA A 148 4.45 25.89 -24.71
N ILE A 149 3.39 25.84 -23.90
CA ILE A 149 2.42 24.74 -23.89
C ILE A 149 1.00 25.28 -23.63
N GLU A 150 0.01 24.61 -24.17
CA GLU A 150 -1.40 24.94 -24.00
C GLU A 150 -1.88 24.66 -22.58
N ARG A 151 -2.97 25.29 -22.20
CA ARG A 151 -3.64 25.04 -20.93
C ARG A 151 -4.08 23.58 -20.81
N GLY A 152 -3.74 22.95 -19.68
CA GLY A 152 -4.08 21.55 -19.48
C GLY A 152 -3.62 21.01 -18.15
N GLU A 153 -3.31 19.72 -18.15
CA GLU A 153 -2.76 19.01 -17.01
C GLU A 153 -1.49 18.27 -17.44
N ILE A 154 -0.45 18.34 -16.62
CA ILE A 154 0.76 17.53 -16.76
C ILE A 154 0.70 16.43 -15.69
N PHE A 155 1.10 15.22 -16.06
CA PHE A 155 1.18 14.07 -15.17
C PHE A 155 2.23 13.07 -15.67
N LEU A 156 2.64 12.17 -14.78
CA LEU A 156 3.62 11.12 -15.07
C LEU A 156 2.95 9.78 -15.31
N ARG A 157 3.60 8.96 -16.16
CA ARG A 157 3.41 7.52 -16.26
C ARG A 157 4.77 6.86 -16.12
N CYS A 158 4.84 5.79 -15.37
CA CYS A 158 6.08 5.08 -15.09
C CYS A 158 5.96 3.62 -15.50
N TYR A 159 7.03 3.13 -16.14
CA TYR A 159 7.13 1.73 -16.60
C TYR A 159 8.50 1.19 -16.22
N GLU A 160 8.58 -0.08 -15.88
CA GLU A 160 9.85 -0.78 -15.86
C GLU A 160 10.46 -0.70 -17.29
N ALA A 161 11.75 -0.37 -17.39
CA ALA A 161 12.32 0.08 -18.66
C ALA A 161 12.64 -1.06 -19.64
N THR A 162 12.81 -2.31 -19.20
CA THR A 162 13.21 -3.44 -20.03
C THR A 162 12.01 -4.23 -20.56
N GLU A 163 11.02 -4.50 -19.75
CA GLU A 163 9.83 -5.29 -20.09
C GLU A 163 8.57 -4.45 -20.26
N ASN A 164 8.68 -3.14 -20.03
CA ASN A 164 7.57 -2.19 -20.16
C ASN A 164 6.39 -2.48 -19.21
N ILE A 165 6.69 -2.97 -18.02
CA ILE A 165 5.69 -3.27 -17.00
C ILE A 165 5.21 -1.96 -16.35
N PRO A 166 3.89 -1.67 -16.29
CA PRO A 166 3.39 -0.46 -15.64
C PRO A 166 3.72 -0.44 -14.14
N LEU A 167 4.31 0.66 -13.67
CA LEU A 167 4.67 0.86 -12.27
C LEU A 167 3.62 1.77 -11.60
N SER A 168 2.62 1.18 -10.92
CA SER A 168 1.60 1.94 -10.17
C SER A 168 0.90 3.04 -10.97
N GLU A 169 0.62 2.82 -12.25
CA GLU A 169 0.26 3.85 -13.26
C GLU A 169 -0.87 4.77 -12.79
N GLU A 170 -1.99 4.23 -12.30
CA GLU A 170 -3.14 5.04 -11.87
C GLU A 170 -2.79 5.94 -10.69
N ARG A 171 -2.01 5.43 -9.71
CA ARG A 171 -1.62 6.17 -8.52
C ARG A 171 -0.61 7.24 -8.83
N ILE A 172 0.40 6.92 -9.66
CA ILE A 172 1.42 7.89 -10.07
C ILE A 172 0.79 9.00 -10.89
N SER A 173 -0.04 8.69 -11.89
CA SER A 173 -0.68 9.70 -12.72
C SER A 173 -1.65 10.58 -11.94
N ALA A 174 -2.26 10.07 -10.87
CA ALA A 174 -3.11 10.87 -9.98
C ALA A 174 -2.28 11.78 -9.06
N ALA A 175 -1.24 11.24 -8.41
CA ALA A 175 -0.40 11.94 -7.45
C ALA A 175 0.49 13.01 -8.12
N SER A 176 0.99 12.75 -9.34
CA SER A 176 1.86 13.66 -10.08
C SER A 176 1.12 14.73 -10.91
N ARG A 177 -0.20 14.81 -10.81
CA ARG A 177 -1.03 15.65 -11.67
C ARG A 177 -1.01 17.11 -11.26
N VAL A 178 -0.54 17.97 -12.18
CA VAL A 178 -0.46 19.41 -12.01
C VAL A 178 -1.26 20.12 -13.10
N ARG A 179 -2.15 21.03 -12.71
CA ARG A 179 -2.85 21.91 -13.66
C ARG A 179 -1.97 23.07 -14.06
N ILE A 180 -1.86 23.29 -15.35
CA ILE A 180 -1.10 24.39 -15.91
C ILE A 180 -1.98 25.37 -16.68
N SER A 181 -1.63 26.65 -16.60
CA SER A 181 -2.13 27.68 -17.49
C SER A 181 -1.37 27.61 -18.81
N SER A 182 -1.94 28.17 -19.88
CA SER A 182 -1.18 28.35 -21.13
C SER A 182 0.06 29.20 -20.87
N THR A 183 1.22 28.73 -21.32
CA THR A 183 2.49 29.46 -21.25
C THR A 183 2.98 29.82 -22.63
N THR A 184 3.57 31.02 -22.77
CA THR A 184 4.14 31.52 -24.03
C THR A 184 5.66 31.51 -24.02
N SER A 185 6.27 31.12 -22.89
CA SER A 185 7.70 31.08 -22.70
C SER A 185 8.10 29.82 -21.94
N PHE A 186 9.40 29.56 -21.90
CA PHE A 186 9.96 28.49 -21.12
C PHE A 186 9.56 28.63 -19.63
N SER A 187 9.04 27.57 -19.05
CA SER A 187 8.44 27.57 -17.72
C SER A 187 8.78 26.28 -16.97
N LYS A 188 8.76 26.39 -15.63
CA LYS A 188 8.97 25.27 -14.72
C LYS A 188 7.63 24.87 -14.11
N VAL A 189 7.29 23.60 -14.18
CA VAL A 189 6.23 22.95 -13.39
C VAL A 189 6.88 22.27 -12.21
N VAL A 190 6.42 22.60 -11.01
CA VAL A 190 6.92 22.06 -9.76
C VAL A 190 5.79 21.28 -9.11
N GLU A 191 5.97 19.97 -8.94
CA GLU A 191 5.07 19.19 -8.10
C GLU A 191 5.41 19.42 -6.63
N LYS A 192 4.39 19.64 -5.84
CA LYS A 192 4.51 19.86 -4.39
C LYS A 192 4.28 18.58 -3.58
N GLN A 193 3.69 17.57 -4.20
CA GLN A 193 3.42 16.28 -3.59
C GLN A 193 4.41 15.26 -4.14
N ASN A 194 4.72 14.27 -3.35
CA ASN A 194 5.50 13.13 -3.81
C ASN A 194 4.61 12.14 -4.58
N PHE A 195 5.20 11.40 -5.49
CA PHE A 195 4.63 10.18 -6.05
C PHE A 195 5.41 8.97 -5.58
N ILE A 196 4.75 7.81 -5.55
CA ILE A 196 5.31 6.59 -4.98
C ILE A 196 5.35 5.50 -6.04
N ILE A 197 6.52 4.89 -6.18
CA ILE A 197 6.72 3.67 -6.96
C ILE A 197 6.64 2.49 -5.99
N TYR A 198 5.57 1.69 -6.04
CA TYR A 198 5.33 0.62 -5.09
C TYR A 198 6.15 -0.64 -5.32
N PRO A 199 6.33 -1.16 -6.57
CA PRO A 199 7.06 -2.40 -6.78
C PRO A 199 8.53 -2.31 -6.36
N GLY A 200 9.01 -3.33 -5.63
CA GLY A 200 10.39 -3.46 -5.19
C GLY A 200 10.68 -2.95 -3.78
N ASP A 201 11.72 -3.51 -3.19
CA ASP A 201 12.22 -3.15 -1.86
C ASP A 201 13.29 -2.06 -1.93
N TRP A 202 13.56 -1.43 -0.79
CA TRP A 202 14.66 -0.48 -0.65
C TRP A 202 16.02 -1.16 -0.90
N GLY A 203 16.87 -0.48 -1.66
CA GLY A 203 18.18 -0.97 -2.05
C GLY A 203 18.17 -1.94 -3.23
N ASP A 204 17.01 -2.42 -3.68
CA ASP A 204 16.85 -3.26 -4.86
C ASP A 204 16.50 -2.39 -6.07
N TYR A 205 17.53 -1.82 -6.69
CA TYR A 205 17.38 -0.86 -7.78
C TYR A 205 17.08 -1.51 -9.12
N TYR A 206 16.18 -0.87 -9.88
CA TYR A 206 15.85 -1.20 -11.26
C TYR A 206 15.69 0.05 -12.12
N ALA A 207 15.57 -0.12 -13.43
CA ALA A 207 15.39 0.99 -14.36
C ALA A 207 13.90 1.29 -14.58
N ALA A 208 13.49 2.53 -14.32
CA ALA A 208 12.14 3.01 -14.62
C ALA A 208 12.18 4.06 -15.74
N ARG A 209 11.39 3.84 -16.78
CA ARG A 209 11.09 4.85 -17.80
C ARG A 209 9.96 5.72 -17.28
N ILE A 210 10.26 6.99 -17.03
CA ILE A 210 9.30 8.00 -16.58
C ILE A 210 8.92 8.85 -17.78
N GLU A 211 7.64 8.84 -18.10
CA GLU A 211 7.05 9.60 -19.19
C GLU A 211 6.27 10.80 -18.65
N VAL A 212 6.49 11.97 -19.25
CA VAL A 212 5.71 13.18 -18.96
C VAL A 212 4.62 13.33 -20.02
N TRP A 213 3.39 13.40 -19.58
CA TRP A 213 2.21 13.52 -20.43
C TRP A 213 1.49 14.85 -20.21
N HIS A 214 0.96 15.40 -21.27
CA HIS A 214 0.07 16.56 -21.24
C HIS A 214 -1.32 16.17 -21.74
N LYS A 215 -2.33 16.58 -20.96
CA LYS A 215 -3.75 16.48 -21.35
C LYS A 215 -4.29 17.88 -21.61
N ASP A 216 -4.67 18.15 -22.86
CA ASP A 216 -5.25 19.44 -23.25
C ASP A 216 -6.60 19.67 -22.57
N ALA A 217 -6.80 20.88 -22.04
CA ALA A 217 -8.04 21.21 -21.31
C ALA A 217 -9.29 21.34 -22.19
N LYS A 218 -9.12 21.58 -23.51
CA LYS A 218 -10.23 21.78 -24.44
C LYS A 218 -10.61 20.50 -25.18
N SER A 219 -9.61 19.83 -25.76
CA SER A 219 -9.83 18.61 -26.55
C SER A 219 -9.89 17.36 -25.68
N GLY A 220 -9.28 17.36 -24.48
CA GLY A 220 -9.07 16.18 -23.65
C GLY A 220 -8.02 15.23 -24.22
N GLU A 221 -7.35 15.60 -25.30
CA GLU A 221 -6.32 14.79 -25.95
C GLU A 221 -5.08 14.69 -25.04
N GLU A 222 -4.51 13.49 -24.96
CA GLU A 222 -3.30 13.21 -24.21
C GLU A 222 -2.13 13.01 -25.17
N ARG A 223 -1.01 13.73 -24.93
CA ARG A 223 0.22 13.57 -25.69
C ARG A 223 1.42 13.42 -24.77
N LYS A 224 2.33 12.55 -25.16
CA LYS A 224 3.63 12.42 -24.47
C LYS A 224 4.52 13.60 -24.86
N LEU A 225 5.07 14.29 -23.85
CA LEU A 225 5.98 15.42 -24.06
C LEU A 225 7.44 14.97 -24.10
N MET A 226 7.80 14.07 -23.19
CA MET A 226 9.14 13.46 -23.13
C MET A 226 9.12 12.18 -22.33
N GLU A 227 10.23 11.45 -22.38
CA GLU A 227 10.52 10.35 -21.49
C GLU A 227 11.99 10.38 -21.07
N LYS A 228 12.27 9.82 -19.89
CA LYS A 228 13.63 9.66 -19.38
C LYS A 228 13.71 8.45 -18.46
N ILE A 229 14.83 7.74 -18.54
CA ILE A 229 15.06 6.56 -17.71
C ILE A 229 15.82 6.97 -16.45
N TYR A 230 15.31 6.49 -15.30
CA TYR A 230 15.93 6.69 -14.00
C TYR A 230 16.18 5.35 -13.31
N ARG A 231 17.24 5.27 -12.53
CA ARG A 231 17.45 4.21 -11.56
C ARG A 231 16.60 4.51 -10.33
N VAL A 232 15.66 3.64 -10.04
CA VAL A 232 14.72 3.79 -8.93
C VAL A 232 14.72 2.56 -8.04
N GLU A 233 14.15 2.69 -6.87
CA GLU A 233 13.79 1.58 -5.98
C GLU A 233 12.30 1.67 -5.65
N GLY A 234 11.71 0.57 -5.18
CA GLY A 234 10.33 0.54 -4.77
C GLY A 234 10.14 1.04 -3.34
N TRP A 235 8.89 1.24 -2.97
CA TRP A 235 8.52 1.64 -1.62
C TRP A 235 8.28 0.40 -0.76
N GLN A 236 9.23 0.07 0.10
CA GLN A 236 9.13 -0.99 1.08
C GLN A 236 8.06 -0.65 2.12
N ARG A 237 7.17 -1.60 2.41
CA ARG A 237 6.16 -1.49 3.46
C ARG A 237 6.60 -2.12 4.76
#